data_9822823b738676c7baa774c2dccea962
#
_entry.id   9822823b738676c7baa774c2dccea962
#
_cell.length_a   1.000
_cell.length_b   1.000
_cell.length_c   1.000
_cell.angle_alpha   90.00
_cell.angle_beta   90.00
_cell.angle_gamma   90.00
#
_symmetry.space_group_name_H-M   'P 1'
#
loop_
_entity.id
_entity.type
_entity.pdbx_description
1 polymer ?
#
loop_
_entity_poly.entity_id
_entity_poly.type
_entity_poly.pdbx_seq_one_letter_code
_entity_poly.pdbx_strand_id
1 'polypeptide(L)'
;VSDVNLPMHFIMCRDPHKERMIPFGTQAHDALERYLGGVRAEMVEDKSSEILFANCSGKPMSRQGFWKLIKFYAKKAGITADITPHTLRHSFAAHLVENGADLKSVQEMLGHSDISTTQIYANMNHNRIREVYAKAHPRG
;
A
#
# COMPACT_ATOMS: atom_id res chain seq x y z
N VAL A 1 9.55 -1.08 11.27
CA VAL A 1 8.76 -0.13 12.09
C VAL A 1 9.25 1.30 11.90
N SER A 2 10.56 1.50 11.90
CA SER A 2 11.14 2.84 11.71
C SER A 2 10.82 3.46 10.35
N ASP A 3 10.38 2.66 9.39
CA ASP A 3 10.02 3.14 8.05
C ASP A 3 8.63 3.79 8.00
N VAL A 4 7.83 3.65 9.05
CA VAL A 4 6.49 4.22 9.12
C VAL A 4 6.54 5.55 9.85
N ASN A 5 6.02 6.60 9.21
CA ASN A 5 5.85 7.91 9.82
C ASN A 5 4.36 8.21 9.96
N LEU A 6 3.79 7.89 11.13
CA LEU A 6 2.37 8.10 11.38
C LEU A 6 1.97 9.58 11.34
N PRO A 7 2.71 10.50 11.99
CA PRO A 7 2.32 11.91 11.94
C PRO A 7 2.27 12.51 10.55
N MET A 8 3.16 12.06 9.65
CA MET A 8 3.25 12.58 8.29
C MET A 8 2.52 11.72 7.26
N HIS A 9 1.93 10.61 7.68
CA HIS A 9 1.14 9.71 6.82
C HIS A 9 1.93 9.16 5.63
N PHE A 10 3.14 8.68 5.87
CA PHE A 10 3.88 8.00 4.81
C PHE A 10 4.67 6.79 5.35
N ILE A 11 5.01 5.90 4.42
CA ILE A 11 5.87 4.76 4.68
C ILE A 11 7.01 4.75 3.65
N MET A 12 8.23 4.43 4.11
CA MET A 12 9.37 4.28 3.22
C MET A 12 9.49 2.84 2.77
N CYS A 13 9.45 2.61 1.48
CA CYS A 13 9.75 1.32 0.87
C CYS A 13 11.21 1.32 0.42
N ARG A 14 11.98 0.38 0.96
CA ARG A 14 13.41 0.28 0.67
C ARG A 14 13.67 -0.92 -0.24
N ASP A 15 14.04 -0.62 -1.47
CA ASP A 15 14.54 -1.61 -2.42
C ASP A 15 16.08 -1.57 -2.40
N PRO A 16 16.76 -2.63 -2.88
CA PRO A 16 18.22 -2.62 -2.98
C PRO A 16 18.78 -1.45 -3.80
N HIS A 17 18.00 -0.91 -4.71
CA HIS A 17 18.43 0.13 -5.65
C HIS A 17 17.80 1.50 -5.42
N LYS A 18 16.71 1.60 -4.66
CA LYS A 18 15.98 2.84 -4.51
C LYS A 18 15.07 2.84 -3.28
N GLU A 19 14.99 3.99 -2.63
CA GLU A 19 14.00 4.23 -1.57
C GLU A 19 12.80 4.96 -2.18
N ARG A 20 11.60 4.56 -1.78
CA ARG A 20 10.36 5.19 -2.23
C ARG A 20 9.55 5.64 -1.03
N MET A 21 9.06 6.87 -1.07
CA MET A 21 8.13 7.38 -0.08
C MET A 21 6.71 7.18 -0.59
N ILE A 22 5.90 6.43 0.16
CA ILE A 22 4.52 6.11 -0.22
C ILE A 22 3.58 6.72 0.81
N PRO A 23 2.74 7.68 0.43
CA PRO A 23 1.75 8.25 1.33
C PRO A 23 0.60 7.28 1.57
N PHE A 24 -0.05 7.41 2.70
CA PHE A 24 -1.27 6.67 2.99
C PHE A 24 -2.32 7.60 3.62
N GLY A 25 -3.59 7.21 3.46
CA GLY A 25 -4.70 8.01 3.94
C GLY A 25 -5.05 7.76 5.38
N THR A 26 -6.08 8.44 5.85
CA THR A 26 -6.51 8.43 7.25
C THR A 26 -6.93 7.04 7.72
N GLN A 27 -7.64 6.29 6.90
CA GLN A 27 -8.09 4.96 7.28
C GLN A 27 -6.91 3.99 7.47
N ALA A 28 -5.92 4.06 6.58
CA ALA A 28 -4.70 3.28 6.71
C ALA A 28 -3.90 3.71 7.94
N HIS A 29 -3.83 5.02 8.21
CA HIS A 29 -3.20 5.57 9.40
C HIS A 29 -3.80 4.96 10.66
N ASP A 30 -5.12 4.98 10.79
CA ASP A 30 -5.80 4.47 11.96
C ASP A 30 -5.60 2.97 12.14
N ALA A 31 -5.62 2.21 11.04
CA ALA A 31 -5.36 0.78 11.06
C ALA A 31 -3.92 0.47 11.50
N LEU A 32 -2.94 1.22 10.98
CA LEU A 32 -1.55 1.08 11.37
C LEU A 32 -1.31 1.43 12.83
N GLU A 33 -1.93 2.51 13.31
CA GLU A 33 -1.81 2.93 14.70
C GLU A 33 -2.32 1.84 15.64
N ARG A 34 -3.47 1.26 15.36
CA ARG A 34 -4.03 0.15 16.15
C ARG A 34 -3.15 -1.09 16.09
N TYR A 35 -2.62 -1.41 14.91
CA TYR A 35 -1.74 -2.55 14.72
C TYR A 35 -0.44 -2.39 15.51
N LEU A 36 0.22 -1.25 15.37
CA LEU A 36 1.50 -0.97 16.04
C LEU A 36 1.34 -0.88 17.56
N GLY A 37 0.21 -0.34 18.03
CA GLY A 37 -0.05 -0.15 19.46
C GLY A 37 -0.53 -1.40 20.20
N GLY A 38 -0.94 -2.46 19.48
CA GLY A 38 -1.55 -3.63 20.10
C GLY A 38 -1.15 -4.94 19.48
N VAL A 39 -1.79 -5.30 18.38
CA VAL A 39 -1.68 -6.63 17.78
C VAL A 39 -0.25 -7.02 17.43
N ARG A 40 0.54 -6.09 16.90
CA ARG A 40 1.93 -6.37 16.54
C ARG A 40 2.76 -6.78 17.75
N ALA A 41 2.55 -6.13 18.89
CA ALA A 41 3.30 -6.44 20.11
C ALA A 41 3.01 -7.87 20.59
N GLU A 42 1.83 -8.38 20.32
CA GLU A 42 1.46 -9.76 20.65
C GLU A 42 2.04 -10.76 19.66
N MET A 43 2.16 -10.37 18.38
CA MET A 43 2.69 -11.24 17.32
C MET A 43 4.21 -11.35 17.32
N VAL A 44 4.89 -10.28 17.71
CA VAL A 44 6.36 -10.21 17.70
C VAL A 44 6.87 -10.32 19.12
N GLU A 45 7.49 -11.46 19.45
CA GLU A 45 8.04 -11.70 20.79
C GLU A 45 9.24 -10.81 21.09
N ASP A 46 10.10 -10.61 20.09
CA ASP A 46 11.29 -9.77 20.23
C ASP A 46 10.92 -8.30 20.04
N LYS A 47 10.87 -7.56 21.13
CA LYS A 47 10.51 -6.14 21.12
C LYS A 47 11.51 -5.26 20.39
N SER A 48 12.74 -5.74 20.16
CA SER A 48 13.75 -5.00 19.40
C SER A 48 13.60 -5.19 17.88
N SER A 49 12.70 -6.07 17.45
CA SER A 49 12.49 -6.36 16.03
C SER A 49 11.94 -5.14 15.28
N GLU A 50 12.53 -4.87 14.13
CA GLU A 50 12.09 -3.81 13.22
C GLU A 50 11.06 -4.30 12.17
N ILE A 51 10.67 -5.56 12.24
CA ILE A 51 9.68 -6.12 11.32
C ILE A 51 8.36 -5.39 11.49
N LEU A 52 7.85 -4.83 10.40
CA LEU A 52 6.55 -4.13 10.44
C LEU A 52 5.41 -5.14 10.39
N PHE A 53 5.32 -5.93 9.34
CA PHE A 53 4.27 -6.91 9.19
C PHE A 53 4.79 -8.31 9.51
N ALA A 54 4.28 -8.87 10.60
CA ALA A 54 4.68 -10.18 11.08
C ALA A 54 3.60 -11.22 10.78
N ASN A 55 4.03 -12.48 10.63
CA ASN A 55 3.12 -13.62 10.57
C ASN A 55 2.78 -14.11 11.99
N CYS A 56 1.99 -15.17 12.09
CA CYS A 56 1.59 -15.74 13.39
C CYS A 56 2.76 -16.30 14.19
N SER A 57 3.89 -16.56 13.56
CA SER A 57 5.11 -17.02 14.21
C SER A 57 6.06 -15.90 14.63
N GLY A 58 5.65 -14.65 14.46
CA GLY A 58 6.46 -13.48 14.81
C GLY A 58 7.57 -13.17 13.80
N LYS A 59 7.58 -13.83 12.66
CA LYS A 59 8.55 -13.64 11.59
C LYS A 59 8.00 -12.76 10.50
N PRO A 60 8.85 -12.21 9.60
CA PRO A 60 8.35 -11.39 8.49
C PRO A 60 7.31 -12.13 7.66
N MET A 61 6.24 -11.42 7.32
CA MET A 61 5.19 -11.98 6.46
C MET A 61 5.75 -12.21 5.06
N SER A 62 5.56 -13.43 4.54
CA SER A 62 5.96 -13.75 3.18
C SER A 62 4.97 -13.21 2.17
N ARG A 63 5.39 -13.12 0.90
CA ARG A 63 4.52 -12.75 -0.22
C ARG A 63 3.34 -13.71 -0.32
N GLN A 64 3.59 -15.00 -0.16
CA GLN A 64 2.54 -16.03 -0.21
C GLN A 64 1.59 -15.93 0.98
N GLY A 65 2.09 -15.65 2.16
CA GLY A 65 1.28 -15.43 3.35
C GLY A 65 0.34 -14.24 3.20
N PHE A 66 0.84 -13.16 2.65
CA PHE A 66 0.04 -11.96 2.35
C PHE A 66 -1.06 -12.27 1.33
N TRP A 67 -0.74 -13.01 0.27
CA TRP A 67 -1.73 -13.41 -0.73
C TRP A 67 -2.85 -14.25 -0.13
N LYS A 68 -2.50 -15.20 0.76
CA LYS A 68 -3.49 -16.01 1.46
C LYS A 68 -4.43 -15.15 2.31
N LEU A 69 -3.90 -14.14 2.99
CA LEU A 69 -4.72 -13.21 3.78
C LEU A 69 -5.68 -12.43 2.89
N ILE A 70 -5.22 -11.93 1.76
CA ILE A 70 -6.09 -11.21 0.83
C ILE A 70 -7.23 -12.10 0.36
N LYS A 71 -6.95 -13.34 -0.01
CA LYS A 71 -7.97 -14.29 -0.44
C LYS A 71 -8.97 -14.59 0.66
N PHE A 72 -8.49 -14.74 1.89
CA PHE A 72 -9.34 -14.98 3.04
C PHE A 72 -10.33 -13.83 3.25
N TYR A 73 -9.83 -12.60 3.25
CA TYR A 73 -10.70 -11.43 3.47
C TYR A 73 -11.60 -11.14 2.28
N ALA A 74 -11.16 -11.41 1.06
CA ALA A 74 -12.01 -11.28 -0.12
C ALA A 74 -13.21 -12.22 -0.05
N LYS A 75 -12.97 -13.48 0.33
CA LYS A 75 -14.03 -14.46 0.52
C LYS A 75 -15.00 -14.04 1.63
N LYS A 76 -14.46 -13.56 2.75
CA LYS A 76 -15.25 -13.09 3.88
C LYS A 76 -16.12 -11.88 3.50
N ALA A 77 -15.64 -11.04 2.62
CA ALA A 77 -16.37 -9.87 2.12
C ALA A 77 -17.35 -10.20 0.99
N GLY A 78 -17.44 -11.46 0.57
CA GLY A 78 -18.34 -11.86 -0.52
C GLY A 78 -17.84 -11.51 -1.90
N ILE A 79 -16.55 -11.20 -2.06
CA ILE A 79 -15.96 -10.88 -3.35
C ILE A 79 -15.65 -12.19 -4.09
N THR A 80 -16.27 -12.37 -5.25
CA THR A 80 -16.08 -13.58 -6.07
C THR A 80 -14.94 -13.46 -7.07
N ALA A 81 -14.53 -12.23 -7.40
CA ALA A 81 -13.39 -11.99 -8.29
C ALA A 81 -12.08 -12.48 -7.66
N ASP A 82 -11.14 -12.90 -8.50
CA ASP A 82 -9.81 -13.31 -8.03
C ASP A 82 -8.99 -12.06 -7.67
N ILE A 83 -8.75 -11.86 -6.38
CA ILE A 83 -8.01 -10.71 -5.86
C ILE A 83 -6.59 -11.13 -5.51
N THR A 84 -5.62 -10.46 -6.11
CA THR A 84 -4.19 -10.67 -5.87
C THR A 84 -3.56 -9.38 -5.37
N PRO A 85 -2.32 -9.42 -4.81
CA PRO A 85 -1.59 -8.19 -4.51
C PRO A 85 -1.43 -7.28 -5.72
N HIS A 86 -1.25 -7.85 -6.91
CA HIS A 86 -1.17 -7.09 -8.15
C HIS A 86 -2.48 -6.35 -8.45
N THR A 87 -3.62 -7.00 -8.19
CA THR A 87 -4.95 -6.39 -8.33
C THR A 87 -5.07 -5.14 -7.46
N LEU A 88 -4.60 -5.20 -6.22
CA LEU A 88 -4.65 -4.06 -5.31
C LEU A 88 -3.79 -2.90 -5.82
N ARG A 89 -2.57 -3.20 -6.31
CA ARG A 89 -1.70 -2.18 -6.88
C ARG A 89 -2.32 -1.53 -8.10
N HIS A 90 -2.92 -2.32 -8.96
CA HIS A 90 -3.61 -1.85 -10.15
C HIS A 90 -4.77 -0.92 -9.79
N SER A 91 -5.58 -1.29 -8.81
CA SER A 91 -6.69 -0.47 -8.32
C SER A 91 -6.20 0.85 -7.73
N PHE A 92 -5.11 0.83 -6.99
CA PHE A 92 -4.48 2.03 -6.44
C PHE A 92 -4.09 3.00 -7.55
N ALA A 93 -3.39 2.49 -8.57
CA ALA A 93 -2.98 3.30 -9.70
C ALA A 93 -4.18 3.88 -10.45
N ALA A 94 -5.19 3.05 -10.70
CA ALA A 94 -6.41 3.47 -11.43
C ALA A 94 -7.14 4.59 -10.69
N HIS A 95 -7.35 4.44 -9.39
CA HIS A 95 -8.06 5.44 -8.60
C HIS A 95 -7.33 6.77 -8.59
N LEU A 96 -6.00 6.74 -8.41
CA LEU A 96 -5.23 7.97 -8.39
C LEU A 96 -5.26 8.69 -9.73
N VAL A 97 -5.06 7.96 -10.83
CA VAL A 97 -5.05 8.57 -12.17
C VAL A 97 -6.43 9.08 -12.55
N GLU A 98 -7.49 8.33 -12.27
CA GLU A 98 -8.87 8.76 -12.55
C GLU A 98 -9.24 10.04 -11.81
N ASN A 99 -8.69 10.24 -10.63
CA ASN A 99 -8.96 11.44 -9.82
C ASN A 99 -7.94 12.55 -10.04
N GLY A 100 -7.09 12.43 -11.04
CA GLY A 100 -6.23 13.49 -11.51
C GLY A 100 -4.81 13.48 -11.00
N ALA A 101 -4.36 12.39 -10.41
CA ALA A 101 -2.97 12.27 -9.98
C ALA A 101 -2.03 12.24 -11.19
N ASP A 102 -0.84 12.81 -10.99
CA ASP A 102 0.21 12.79 -11.98
C ASP A 102 0.73 11.38 -12.20
N LEU A 103 0.79 10.96 -13.46
CA LEU A 103 1.25 9.63 -13.85
C LEU A 103 2.65 9.33 -13.31
N LYS A 104 3.55 10.31 -13.39
CA LYS A 104 4.92 10.17 -12.90
C LYS A 104 4.95 9.89 -11.39
N SER A 105 4.14 10.60 -10.63
CA SER A 105 4.05 10.41 -9.18
C SER A 105 3.54 9.01 -8.84
N VAL A 106 2.55 8.53 -9.58
CA VAL A 106 2.02 7.17 -9.39
C VAL A 106 3.09 6.13 -9.70
N GLN A 107 3.83 6.31 -10.78
CA GLN A 107 4.94 5.41 -11.12
C GLN A 107 6.02 5.38 -10.05
N GLU A 108 6.33 6.52 -9.46
CA GLU A 108 7.31 6.60 -8.37
C GLU A 108 6.82 5.86 -7.11
N MET A 109 5.55 5.96 -6.79
CA MET A 109 4.97 5.24 -5.64
C MET A 109 4.99 3.73 -5.83
N LEU A 110 4.67 3.25 -7.03
CA LEU A 110 4.60 1.83 -7.34
C LEU A 110 5.95 1.20 -7.69
N GLY A 111 6.90 2.02 -8.11
CA GLY A 111 8.17 1.54 -8.63
C GLY A 111 8.08 1.19 -10.11
N HIS A 112 9.23 0.98 -10.73
CA HIS A 112 9.33 0.82 -12.18
C HIS A 112 8.76 -0.49 -12.71
N SER A 113 8.55 -1.48 -11.85
CA SER A 113 8.01 -2.78 -12.27
C SER A 113 6.59 -2.70 -12.81
N ASP A 114 5.85 -1.64 -12.50
CA ASP A 114 4.46 -1.46 -12.93
C ASP A 114 4.27 -0.38 -13.97
N ILE A 115 5.33 -0.01 -14.70
CA ILE A 115 5.27 1.02 -15.73
C ILE A 115 4.20 0.72 -16.78
N SER A 116 4.16 -0.52 -17.27
CA SER A 116 3.17 -0.90 -18.31
C SER A 116 1.74 -0.76 -17.81
N THR A 117 1.46 -1.18 -16.56
CA THR A 117 0.15 -1.03 -15.95
C THR A 117 -0.23 0.44 -15.82
N THR A 118 0.70 1.26 -15.38
CA THR A 118 0.48 2.71 -15.22
C THR A 118 0.26 3.38 -16.58
N GLN A 119 0.96 2.94 -17.62
CA GLN A 119 0.82 3.47 -18.97
C GLN A 119 -0.56 3.24 -19.58
N ILE A 120 -1.27 2.20 -19.16
CA ILE A 120 -2.66 1.96 -19.60
C ILE A 120 -3.53 3.18 -19.27
N TYR A 121 -3.24 3.85 -18.17
CA TYR A 121 -3.97 5.03 -17.73
C TYR A 121 -3.43 6.34 -18.28
N ALA A 122 -2.35 6.30 -19.05
CA ALA A 122 -1.73 7.50 -19.63
C ALA A 122 -2.66 8.23 -20.59
N ASN A 123 -3.62 7.53 -21.20
CA ASN A 123 -4.60 8.10 -22.11
C ASN A 123 -5.84 8.65 -21.39
N MET A 124 -5.92 8.51 -20.08
CA MET A 124 -6.98 9.09 -19.29
C MET A 124 -6.78 10.60 -19.17
N ASN A 125 -7.80 11.30 -18.72
CA ASN A 125 -7.85 12.75 -18.73
C ASN A 125 -6.66 13.42 -18.05
N HIS A 126 -5.72 13.93 -18.83
CA HIS A 126 -4.52 14.62 -18.35
C HIS A 126 -4.78 16.01 -17.76
N ASN A 127 -5.97 16.56 -17.92
CA ASN A 127 -6.29 17.90 -17.46
C ASN A 127 -6.36 18.02 -15.94
N ARG A 128 -6.25 16.91 -15.24
CA ARG A 128 -6.37 16.84 -13.79
C ARG A 128 -5.05 16.53 -13.07
N ILE A 129 -3.94 16.74 -13.71
CA ILE A 129 -2.62 16.36 -13.16
C ILE A 129 -2.28 17.06 -11.83
N ARG A 130 -2.92 18.13 -11.48
CA ARG A 130 -2.61 18.94 -10.29
C ARG A 130 -3.08 18.38 -8.96
N GLU A 131 -3.80 17.26 -8.96
CA GLU A 131 -4.34 16.71 -7.72
C GLU A 131 -3.25 16.09 -6.87
N VAL A 132 -3.31 16.31 -5.54
CA VAL A 132 -2.43 15.66 -4.59
C VAL A 132 -3.06 14.36 -4.10
N TYR A 133 -2.26 13.50 -3.48
CA TYR A 133 -2.72 12.21 -3.00
C TYR A 133 -3.99 12.32 -2.13
N ALA A 134 -4.02 13.26 -1.20
CA ALA A 134 -5.15 13.42 -0.28
C ALA A 134 -6.47 13.67 -1.00
N LYS A 135 -6.44 14.30 -2.18
CA LYS A 135 -7.63 14.51 -3.00
C LYS A 135 -7.91 13.36 -3.95
N ALA A 136 -6.86 12.73 -4.47
CA ALA A 136 -6.98 11.73 -5.53
C ALA A 136 -7.38 10.37 -4.99
N HIS A 137 -6.89 9.98 -3.81
CA HIS A 137 -7.18 8.67 -3.24
C HIS A 137 -8.53 8.69 -2.53
N PRO A 138 -9.42 7.70 -2.78
CA PRO A 138 -10.77 7.70 -2.19
C PRO A 138 -10.79 7.64 -0.66
N ARG A 139 -9.70 7.24 -0.03
CA ARG A 139 -9.57 7.15 1.43
C ARG A 139 -8.48 8.06 1.98
N GLY A 140 -8.06 8.99 1.17
CA GLY A 140 -6.97 9.93 1.49
C GLY A 140 -7.29 10.98 2.54
#